data_e9b8e0011283464b1d5fb5207131d00c
#
_entry.id   e9b8e0011283464b1d5fb5207131d00c
#
_cell.length_a   1.000
_cell.length_b   1.000
_cell.length_c   1.000
_cell.angle_alpha   90.00
_cell.angle_beta   90.00
_cell.angle_gamma   90.00
#
_symmetry.space_group_name_H-M   'P 1'
#
loop_
_entity.id
_entity.type
_entity.pdbx_description
1 polymer ?
#
loop_
_entity_poly.entity_id
_entity_poly.type
_entity_poly.pdbx_seq_one_letter_code
_entity_poly.pdbx_strand_id
1 'polypeptide(L)'
;MIARPYWITSQLAIVPRPQGDDLLDDEMLALKEAGIDVVVSMLQKDEARKAGLEREASSAQEKGLQFINFPVPDRGVPLDTSSFIEFLKDLESLLARGYRVGVHCRASIGRSSVTSASLLIRSGIPPESAWLQISVARDCSVPDTTEQRDWVDRNMRPNS
;
A
#
# COMPACT_ATOMS: atom_id res chain seq x y z
N MET A 1 20.42 -2.43 -5.58
CA MET A 1 20.14 -2.11 -4.18
C MET A 1 18.70 -2.48 -3.85
N ILE A 2 18.52 -3.16 -2.75
CA ILE A 2 17.21 -3.69 -2.37
C ILE A 2 16.46 -2.64 -1.54
N ALA A 3 15.26 -2.31 -1.96
CA ALA A 3 14.43 -1.35 -1.27
C ALA A 3 13.92 -1.92 0.05
N ARG A 4 13.90 -1.10 1.09
CA ARG A 4 13.46 -1.53 2.43
C ARG A 4 12.03 -1.09 2.68
N PRO A 5 11.20 -1.95 3.32
CA PRO A 5 9.88 -1.52 3.75
C PRO A 5 9.97 -0.40 4.79
N TYR A 6 9.02 0.53 4.72
CA TYR A 6 8.82 1.53 5.75
C TYR A 6 7.72 1.03 6.68
N TRP A 7 8.10 0.38 7.77
CA TRP A 7 7.13 -0.22 8.68
C TRP A 7 6.38 0.83 9.47
N ILE A 8 5.05 0.87 9.30
CA ILE A 8 4.15 1.75 10.05
C ILE A 8 3.78 1.05 11.35
N THR A 9 3.45 -0.23 11.27
CA THR A 9 3.22 -1.12 12.41
C THR A 9 4.06 -2.37 12.20
N SER A 10 3.97 -3.34 13.09
CA SER A 10 4.66 -4.62 12.92
C SER A 10 4.15 -5.42 11.72
N GLN A 11 2.98 -5.08 11.17
CA GLN A 11 2.33 -5.83 10.10
C GLN A 11 1.98 -5.01 8.87
N LEU A 12 2.12 -3.69 8.92
CA LEU A 12 1.75 -2.81 7.81
C LEU A 12 2.93 -1.93 7.45
N ALA A 13 3.33 -1.97 6.20
CA ALA A 13 4.41 -1.16 5.68
C ALA A 13 4.02 -0.48 4.37
N ILE A 14 4.66 0.63 4.08
CA ILE A 14 4.72 1.16 2.72
C ILE A 14 6.04 0.68 2.15
N VAL A 15 6.00 0.17 0.93
CA VAL A 15 7.22 -0.27 0.26
C VAL A 15 7.49 0.61 -0.96
N PRO A 16 8.75 0.88 -1.28
CA PRO A 16 9.07 1.58 -2.52
C PRO A 16 8.55 0.78 -3.72
N ARG A 17 8.16 1.49 -4.78
CA ARG A 17 7.73 0.82 -5.99
C ARG A 17 8.86 -0.10 -6.47
N PRO A 18 8.58 -1.41 -6.69
CA PRO A 18 9.60 -2.32 -7.18
C PRO A 18 10.17 -1.89 -8.53
N GLN A 19 11.43 -2.18 -8.77
CA GLN A 19 12.00 -2.04 -10.10
C GLN A 19 11.45 -3.16 -10.96
N GLY A 20 11.15 -2.83 -12.21
CA GLY A 20 10.50 -3.76 -13.11
C GLY A 20 11.46 -4.53 -14.01
N ASP A 21 10.87 -5.18 -15.00
CA ASP A 21 11.58 -5.94 -16.04
C ASP A 21 12.55 -6.95 -15.42
N ASP A 22 13.82 -6.91 -15.76
CA ASP A 22 14.83 -7.91 -15.34
C ASP A 22 15.08 -7.93 -13.83
N LEU A 23 14.74 -6.85 -13.12
CA LEU A 23 14.98 -6.75 -11.68
C LEU A 23 13.79 -7.19 -10.84
N LEU A 24 12.63 -7.43 -11.46
CA LEU A 24 11.39 -7.66 -10.75
C LEU A 24 11.45 -8.88 -9.81
N ASP A 25 11.98 -10.00 -10.29
CA ASP A 25 12.05 -11.22 -9.48
C ASP A 25 12.94 -11.02 -8.26
N ASP A 26 14.07 -10.33 -8.41
CA ASP A 26 14.94 -10.00 -7.28
C ASP A 26 14.27 -9.07 -6.29
N GLU A 27 13.49 -8.11 -6.79
CA GLU A 27 12.73 -7.19 -5.93
C GLU A 27 11.67 -7.92 -5.12
N MET A 28 10.94 -8.85 -5.75
CA MET A 28 9.93 -9.65 -5.05
C MET A 28 10.58 -10.54 -3.98
N LEU A 29 11.69 -11.16 -4.32
CA LEU A 29 12.44 -11.97 -3.34
C LEU A 29 12.90 -11.11 -2.16
N ALA A 30 13.41 -9.91 -2.44
CA ALA A 30 13.84 -8.99 -1.40
C ALA A 30 12.71 -8.59 -0.46
N LEU A 31 11.52 -8.36 -0.99
CA LEU A 31 10.35 -8.06 -0.16
C LEU A 31 9.99 -9.24 0.74
N LYS A 32 10.02 -10.44 0.19
CA LYS A 32 9.76 -11.66 0.97
C LYS A 32 10.78 -11.81 2.10
N GLU A 33 12.04 -11.62 1.79
CA GLU A 33 13.11 -11.72 2.79
C GLU A 33 13.03 -10.62 3.84
N ALA A 34 12.49 -9.45 3.48
CA ALA A 34 12.28 -8.35 4.41
C ALA A 34 11.06 -8.55 5.33
N GLY A 35 10.31 -9.62 5.13
CA GLY A 35 9.21 -9.99 5.99
C GLY A 35 7.81 -9.67 5.45
N ILE A 36 7.70 -9.22 4.20
CA ILE A 36 6.39 -8.97 3.58
C ILE A 36 5.78 -10.31 3.17
N ASP A 37 4.49 -10.46 3.42
CA ASP A 37 3.71 -11.63 3.02
C ASP A 37 2.76 -11.31 1.87
N VAL A 38 2.28 -10.07 1.82
CA VAL A 38 1.30 -9.61 0.83
C VAL A 38 1.79 -8.29 0.23
N VAL A 39 1.89 -8.24 -1.09
CA VAL A 39 2.24 -7.00 -1.81
C VAL A 39 0.96 -6.42 -2.38
N VAL A 40 0.71 -5.15 -2.10
CA VAL A 40 -0.43 -4.41 -2.63
C VAL A 40 0.09 -3.33 -3.56
N SER A 41 -0.40 -3.35 -4.81
CA SER A 41 -0.10 -2.31 -5.79
C SER A 41 -1.33 -1.43 -5.99
N MET A 42 -1.14 -0.13 -5.87
CA MET A 42 -2.20 0.85 -6.13
C MET A 42 -2.12 1.41 -7.55
N LEU A 43 -1.26 0.83 -8.40
CA LEU A 43 -1.04 1.33 -9.74
C LEU A 43 -2.15 0.96 -10.69
N GLN A 44 -2.43 1.89 -11.62
CA GLN A 44 -3.29 1.60 -12.76
C GLN A 44 -2.51 0.73 -13.75
N LYS A 45 -3.22 0.03 -14.61
CA LYS A 45 -2.64 -0.96 -15.53
C LYS A 45 -1.56 -0.36 -16.45
N ASP A 46 -1.82 0.82 -17.01
CA ASP A 46 -0.86 1.48 -17.89
C ASP A 46 0.36 2.00 -17.15
N GLU A 47 0.20 2.44 -15.89
CA GLU A 47 1.34 2.81 -15.05
C GLU A 47 2.24 1.60 -14.77
N ALA A 48 1.62 0.48 -14.43
CA ALA A 48 2.35 -0.76 -14.16
C ALA A 48 3.14 -1.21 -15.40
N ARG A 49 2.51 -1.15 -16.57
CA ARG A 49 3.18 -1.51 -17.82
C ARG A 49 4.39 -0.61 -18.10
N LYS A 50 4.22 0.70 -17.95
CA LYS A 50 5.32 1.66 -18.18
C LYS A 50 6.47 1.46 -17.19
N ALA A 51 6.18 0.96 -16.01
CA ALA A 51 7.19 0.70 -14.98
C ALA A 51 7.81 -0.69 -15.08
N GLY A 52 7.41 -1.49 -16.08
CA GLY A 52 7.93 -2.85 -16.23
C GLY A 52 7.37 -3.83 -15.21
N LEU A 53 6.17 -3.56 -14.68
CA LEU A 53 5.55 -4.34 -13.61
C LEU A 53 4.36 -5.18 -14.09
N GLU A 54 4.26 -5.47 -15.38
CA GLU A 54 3.16 -6.29 -15.90
C GLU A 54 3.11 -7.68 -15.28
N ARG A 55 4.27 -8.23 -14.93
CA ARG A 55 4.38 -9.57 -14.34
C ARG A 55 4.48 -9.53 -12.82
N GLU A 56 4.16 -8.41 -12.19
CA GLU A 56 4.32 -8.29 -10.73
C GLU A 56 3.56 -9.39 -9.98
N ALA A 57 2.32 -9.66 -10.37
CA ALA A 57 1.51 -10.70 -9.73
C ALA A 57 2.17 -12.08 -9.80
N SER A 58 2.59 -12.49 -10.99
CA SER A 58 3.22 -13.80 -11.16
C SER A 58 4.56 -13.88 -10.47
N SER A 59 5.37 -12.82 -10.55
CA SER A 59 6.65 -12.77 -9.87
C SER A 59 6.50 -12.86 -8.35
N ALA A 60 5.54 -12.12 -7.79
CA ALA A 60 5.24 -12.17 -6.36
C ALA A 60 4.86 -13.60 -5.94
N GLN A 61 3.96 -14.23 -6.67
CA GLN A 61 3.49 -15.57 -6.36
C GLN A 61 4.63 -16.60 -6.43
N GLU A 62 5.51 -16.48 -7.41
CA GLU A 62 6.67 -17.36 -7.53
C GLU A 62 7.61 -17.24 -6.33
N LYS A 63 7.65 -16.09 -5.69
CA LYS A 63 8.51 -15.85 -4.51
C LYS A 63 7.76 -16.06 -3.20
N GLY A 64 6.56 -16.60 -3.23
CA GLY A 64 5.78 -16.92 -2.04
C GLY A 64 5.03 -15.74 -1.43
N LEU A 65 4.82 -14.68 -2.21
CA LEU A 65 4.03 -13.52 -1.80
C LEU A 65 2.62 -13.62 -2.39
N GLN A 66 1.62 -13.15 -1.65
CA GLN A 66 0.32 -12.86 -2.22
C GLN A 66 0.39 -11.49 -2.90
N PHE A 67 -0.41 -11.29 -3.93
CA PHE A 67 -0.45 -10.02 -4.66
C PHE A 67 -1.89 -9.54 -4.79
N ILE A 68 -2.10 -8.28 -4.47
CA ILE A 68 -3.40 -7.61 -4.61
C ILE A 68 -3.17 -6.30 -5.36
N ASN A 69 -3.99 -6.02 -6.37
CA ASN A 69 -3.96 -4.74 -7.06
C ASN A 69 -5.29 -4.03 -6.88
N PHE A 70 -5.24 -2.81 -6.40
CA PHE A 70 -6.40 -1.92 -6.34
C PHE A 70 -6.01 -0.60 -7.00
N PRO A 71 -6.34 -0.42 -8.29
CA PRO A 71 -5.89 0.76 -9.03
C PRO A 71 -6.58 2.03 -8.54
N VAL A 72 -5.79 3.06 -8.33
CA VAL A 72 -6.28 4.41 -8.02
C VAL A 72 -5.55 5.38 -8.94
N PRO A 73 -6.24 6.38 -9.50
CA PRO A 73 -5.57 7.36 -10.37
C PRO A 73 -4.39 8.04 -9.67
N ASP A 74 -3.33 8.28 -10.42
CA ASP A 74 -2.13 8.93 -9.87
C ASP A 74 -2.50 10.28 -9.23
N ARG A 75 -1.99 10.51 -8.03
CA ARG A 75 -2.27 11.67 -7.20
C ARG A 75 -3.76 11.84 -6.85
N GLY A 76 -4.56 10.80 -7.07
CA GLY A 76 -6.00 10.81 -6.88
C GLY A 76 -6.46 10.02 -5.68
N VAL A 77 -7.77 9.81 -5.64
CA VAL A 77 -8.48 9.08 -4.60
C VAL A 77 -9.25 7.92 -5.23
N PRO A 78 -9.66 6.92 -4.44
CA PRO A 78 -10.48 5.83 -4.98
C PRO A 78 -11.72 6.35 -5.72
N LEU A 79 -12.00 5.77 -6.88
CA LEU A 79 -13.13 6.18 -7.72
C LEU A 79 -14.47 5.70 -7.19
N ASP A 80 -14.47 4.57 -6.48
CA ASP A 80 -15.68 3.99 -5.89
C ASP A 80 -15.40 3.64 -4.43
N THR A 81 -16.05 4.36 -3.53
CA THR A 81 -15.86 4.20 -2.09
C THR A 81 -16.22 2.79 -1.62
N SER A 82 -17.32 2.22 -2.13
CA SER A 82 -17.76 0.87 -1.73
C SER A 82 -16.72 -0.19 -2.08
N SER A 83 -16.17 -0.15 -3.29
CA SER A 83 -15.12 -1.08 -3.71
C SER A 83 -13.87 -0.92 -2.86
N PHE A 84 -13.52 0.30 -2.53
CA PHE A 84 -12.36 0.57 -1.69
C PHE A 84 -12.55 0.01 -0.27
N ILE A 85 -13.74 0.16 0.30
CA ILE A 85 -14.05 -0.42 1.62
C ILE A 85 -13.94 -1.94 1.59
N GLU A 86 -14.44 -2.61 0.54
CA GLU A 86 -14.30 -4.06 0.41
C GLU A 86 -12.83 -4.47 0.32
N PHE A 87 -12.05 -3.74 -0.44
CA PHE A 87 -10.61 -3.94 -0.52
C PHE A 87 -9.93 -3.80 0.86
N LEU A 88 -10.30 -2.77 1.63
CA LEU A 88 -9.78 -2.59 2.99
C LEU A 88 -10.16 -3.76 3.89
N LYS A 89 -11.41 -4.27 3.78
CA LYS A 89 -11.84 -5.41 4.56
C LYS A 89 -11.02 -6.66 4.26
N ASP A 90 -10.65 -6.86 3.00
CA ASP A 90 -9.78 -7.98 2.62
C ASP A 90 -8.41 -7.84 3.28
N LEU A 91 -7.85 -6.63 3.28
CA LEU A 91 -6.57 -6.37 3.95
C LEU A 91 -6.70 -6.53 5.46
N GLU A 92 -7.79 -6.05 6.06
CA GLU A 92 -8.04 -6.22 7.49
C GLU A 92 -8.10 -7.69 7.89
N SER A 93 -8.73 -8.52 7.05
CA SER A 93 -8.78 -9.97 7.28
C SER A 93 -7.38 -10.60 7.26
N LEU A 94 -6.55 -10.20 6.30
CA LEU A 94 -5.18 -10.69 6.22
C LEU A 94 -4.36 -10.25 7.44
N LEU A 95 -4.49 -8.99 7.84
CA LEU A 95 -3.79 -8.46 9.01
C LEU A 95 -4.23 -9.19 10.28
N ALA A 96 -5.53 -9.46 10.44
CA ALA A 96 -6.06 -10.18 11.59
C ALA A 96 -5.54 -11.62 11.67
N ARG A 97 -5.17 -12.19 10.52
CA ARG A 97 -4.59 -13.55 10.43
C ARG A 97 -3.07 -13.55 10.59
N GLY A 98 -2.47 -12.40 10.87
CA GLY A 98 -1.05 -12.30 11.13
C GLY A 98 -0.18 -12.04 9.91
N TYR A 99 -0.77 -11.83 8.72
CA TYR A 99 0.00 -11.51 7.52
C TYR A 99 0.56 -10.09 7.59
N ARG A 100 1.72 -9.91 6.99
CA ARG A 100 2.40 -8.61 6.91
C ARG A 100 2.23 -8.05 5.50
N VAL A 101 1.66 -6.86 5.43
CA VAL A 101 1.21 -6.24 4.18
C VAL A 101 2.11 -5.06 3.83
N GLY A 102 2.60 -5.04 2.59
CA GLY A 102 3.37 -3.92 2.05
C GLY A 102 2.64 -3.29 0.88
N VAL A 103 2.42 -1.98 0.94
CA VAL A 103 1.65 -1.24 -0.07
C VAL A 103 2.58 -0.32 -0.85
N HIS A 104 2.48 -0.34 -2.18
CA HIS A 104 3.22 0.60 -3.01
C HIS A 104 2.31 1.29 -4.03
N CYS A 105 2.76 2.44 -4.49
CA CYS A 105 2.20 3.14 -5.62
C CYS A 105 3.34 3.67 -6.48
N ARG A 106 3.24 4.85 -7.08
CA ARG A 106 4.32 5.37 -7.92
C ARG A 106 5.48 5.89 -7.08
N ALA A 107 5.22 6.88 -6.22
CA ALA A 107 6.22 7.45 -5.32
C ALA A 107 6.17 6.87 -3.91
N SER A 108 5.17 6.04 -3.64
CA SER A 108 4.89 5.46 -2.33
C SER A 108 4.70 6.54 -1.25
N ILE A 109 4.01 7.61 -1.61
CA ILE A 109 3.69 8.74 -0.72
C ILE A 109 2.18 8.97 -0.67
N GLY A 110 1.50 9.05 -1.81
CA GLY A 110 0.09 9.43 -1.89
C GLY A 110 -0.88 8.27 -1.71
N ARG A 111 -1.06 7.49 -2.76
CA ARG A 111 -2.05 6.40 -2.78
C ARG A 111 -1.76 5.32 -1.74
N SER A 112 -0.49 5.01 -1.52
CA SER A 112 -0.07 4.08 -0.47
C SER A 112 -0.47 4.59 0.90
N SER A 113 -0.34 5.89 1.13
CA SER A 113 -0.71 6.51 2.40
C SER A 113 -2.21 6.61 2.57
N VAL A 114 -2.96 6.82 1.48
CA VAL A 114 -4.44 6.76 1.54
C VAL A 114 -4.90 5.40 2.07
N THR A 115 -4.36 4.32 1.53
CA THR A 115 -4.69 2.98 1.99
C THR A 115 -4.24 2.74 3.43
N SER A 116 -3.01 3.11 3.76
CA SER A 116 -2.47 2.90 5.11
C SER A 116 -3.22 3.70 6.16
N ALA A 117 -3.50 4.98 5.90
CA ALA A 117 -4.25 5.82 6.82
C ALA A 117 -5.67 5.29 7.01
N SER A 118 -6.30 4.84 5.92
CA SER A 118 -7.63 4.26 5.99
C SER A 118 -7.67 3.04 6.92
N LEU A 119 -6.69 2.16 6.79
CA LEU A 119 -6.59 0.98 7.67
C LEU A 119 -6.40 1.37 9.14
N LEU A 120 -5.52 2.34 9.40
CA LEU A 120 -5.27 2.81 10.77
C LEU A 120 -6.52 3.45 11.38
N ILE A 121 -7.20 4.31 10.64
CA ILE A 121 -8.42 4.98 11.12
C ILE A 121 -9.52 3.95 11.40
N ARG A 122 -9.71 3.00 10.50
CA ARG A 122 -10.70 1.94 10.68
C ARG A 122 -10.41 1.07 11.89
N SER A 123 -9.13 0.95 12.26
CA SER A 123 -8.72 0.21 13.46
C SER A 123 -8.90 0.99 14.76
N GLY A 124 -9.26 2.27 14.68
CA GLY A 124 -9.54 3.11 15.85
C GLY A 124 -8.53 4.23 16.11
N ILE A 125 -7.51 4.38 15.25
CA ILE A 125 -6.54 5.45 15.42
C ILE A 125 -7.13 6.75 14.89
N PRO A 126 -7.08 7.86 15.67
CA PRO A 126 -7.58 9.14 15.20
C PRO A 126 -6.88 9.58 13.90
N PRO A 127 -7.59 10.23 12.97
CA PRO A 127 -7.01 10.61 11.68
C PRO A 127 -5.67 11.35 11.78
N GLU A 128 -5.59 12.33 12.66
CA GLU A 128 -4.36 13.12 12.82
C GLU A 128 -3.19 12.24 13.23
N SER A 129 -3.42 11.33 14.16
CA SER A 129 -2.40 10.38 14.62
C SER A 129 -2.01 9.39 13.53
N ALA A 130 -2.99 8.94 12.74
CA ALA A 130 -2.73 8.01 11.63
C ALA A 130 -1.78 8.65 10.60
N TRP A 131 -2.07 9.87 10.17
CA TRP A 131 -1.22 10.58 9.22
C TRP A 131 0.18 10.83 9.77
N LEU A 132 0.27 11.22 11.05
CA LEU A 132 1.56 11.44 11.69
C LEU A 132 2.38 10.15 11.74
N GLN A 133 1.74 9.04 12.10
CA GLN A 133 2.41 7.74 12.20
C GLN A 133 3.01 7.32 10.86
N ILE A 134 2.29 7.54 9.77
CA ILE A 134 2.79 7.24 8.42
C ILE A 134 3.93 8.18 8.04
N SER A 135 3.77 9.46 8.31
CA SER A 135 4.78 10.48 8.03
C SER A 135 6.10 10.15 8.70
N VAL A 136 6.04 9.75 9.96
CA VAL A 136 7.23 9.33 10.73
C VAL A 136 7.87 8.11 10.10
N ALA A 137 7.08 7.08 9.75
CA ALA A 137 7.59 5.87 9.15
C ALA A 137 8.25 6.13 7.79
N ARG A 138 7.66 6.99 6.97
CA ARG A 138 8.19 7.35 5.65
C ARG A 138 9.28 8.40 5.69
N ASP A 139 9.42 9.11 6.81
CA ASP A 139 10.35 10.23 6.96
C ASP A 139 10.10 11.32 5.90
N CYS A 140 8.84 11.60 5.65
CA CYS A 140 8.43 12.68 4.74
C CYS A 140 6.96 13.01 4.97
N SER A 141 6.51 14.14 4.43
CA SER A 141 5.10 14.51 4.50
C SER A 141 4.24 13.60 3.62
N VAL A 142 3.12 13.16 4.13
CA VAL A 142 2.14 12.36 3.40
C VAL A 142 0.74 12.95 3.64
N PRO A 143 -0.20 12.75 2.70
CA PRO A 143 -0.05 12.20 1.36
C PRO A 143 0.49 13.23 0.35
N ASP A 144 0.37 12.95 -0.96
CA ASP A 144 0.80 13.87 -2.01
C ASP A 144 -0.04 15.13 -2.08
N THR A 145 -1.33 15.02 -1.81
CA THR A 145 -2.29 16.12 -2.01
C THR A 145 -3.21 16.28 -0.82
N THR A 146 -3.67 17.51 -0.62
CA THR A 146 -4.70 17.81 0.38
C THR A 146 -6.00 17.07 0.08
N GLU A 147 -6.35 16.91 -1.20
CA GLU A 147 -7.53 16.16 -1.61
C GLU A 147 -7.49 14.72 -1.09
N GLN A 148 -6.34 14.06 -1.19
CA GLN A 148 -6.19 12.70 -0.70
C GLN A 148 -6.44 12.62 0.81
N ARG A 149 -5.86 13.54 1.57
CA ARG A 149 -6.05 13.59 3.01
C ARG A 149 -7.50 13.87 3.38
N ASP A 150 -8.10 14.86 2.75
CA ASP A 150 -9.49 15.23 3.03
C ASP A 150 -10.45 14.10 2.70
N TRP A 151 -10.19 13.39 1.59
CA TRP A 151 -11.03 12.27 1.19
C TRP A 151 -11.03 11.18 2.26
N VAL A 152 -9.87 10.80 2.76
CA VAL A 152 -9.76 9.79 3.83
C VAL A 152 -10.46 10.26 5.09
N ASP A 153 -10.18 11.49 5.52
CA ASP A 153 -10.75 12.02 6.76
C ASP A 153 -12.27 12.11 6.71
N ARG A 154 -12.85 12.36 5.52
CA ARG A 154 -14.31 12.42 5.34
C ARG A 154 -14.96 11.04 5.24
N ASN A 155 -14.26 10.07 4.67
CA ASN A 155 -14.85 8.79 4.30
C ASN A 155 -14.52 7.63 5.23
N MET A 156 -13.50 7.76 6.06
CA MET A 156 -13.09 6.67 6.95
C MET A 156 -13.51 6.92 8.38
N ARG A 157 -13.97 5.85 9.04
CA ARG A 157 -14.40 5.86 10.44
C ARG A 157 -13.91 4.59 11.12
N PRO A 158 -13.78 4.61 12.45
CA PRO A 158 -13.46 3.38 13.18
C PRO A 158 -14.51 2.30 12.92
N ASN A 159 -14.04 1.05 12.85
CA ASN A 159 -14.94 -0.09 12.81
C ASN A 159 -15.67 -0.22 14.14
N SER A 160 -16.97 -0.51 14.08
CA SER A 160 -17.75 -0.73 15.29
C SER A 160 -17.51 -2.10 15.88
#